data_4405dcb8469b2bc9a8e0e83caaac11b6
#
_entry.id   4405dcb8469b2bc9a8e0e83caaac11b6
#
_cell.length_a   1.000
_cell.length_b   1.000
_cell.length_c   1.000
_cell.angle_alpha   90.00
_cell.angle_beta   90.00
_cell.angle_gamma   90.00
#
_symmetry.space_group_name_H-M   'P 1'
#
loop_
_entity.id
_entity.type
_entity.pdbx_description
1 polymer ?
#
loop_
_entity_poly.entity_id
_entity_poly.type
_entity_poly.pdbx_seq_one_letter_code
_entity_poly.pdbx_strand_id
1 'polypeptide(L)'
;MPVAAELVTPAEVFDTPPLSFKAIFAGWFIATGVATLLYLAGLALGFSSFNAWDAADSAKGIGIGTAIWMVLTWVTALFLGGMFASWFDGRNDDTTGSVHGVAVWGVSMVATAIWVAAGLSQAVTTHGAIANVHAGQTAATTSTPAVPAAVLVLDANIARLTWPDGKYDRSMSAPITAALIAGHQDTASALMAAENGGSQADAAASLTRLTPEIQAATREAKLSADAAAHYAAMTLWIAFISALLALIAAALGGWVGAGQVHRVYHLRRYPRRTVV
;
A
#
# COMPACT_ATOMS: atom_id res chain seq x y z
N MET A 1 -31.78 59.27 25.12
CA MET A 1 -31.99 57.81 25.35
C MET A 1 -30.63 57.14 25.17
N PRO A 2 -30.03 56.50 26.17
CA PRO A 2 -28.76 55.81 26.01
C PRO A 2 -29.03 54.46 25.29
N VAL A 3 -28.35 54.23 24.20
CA VAL A 3 -28.30 52.93 23.50
C VAL A 3 -27.59 52.00 24.44
N ALA A 4 -28.32 51.01 24.95
CA ALA A 4 -27.70 49.90 25.72
C ALA A 4 -26.74 49.16 24.80
N ALA A 5 -25.46 49.25 25.05
CA ALA A 5 -24.48 48.38 24.44
C ALA A 5 -24.76 46.94 24.92
N GLU A 6 -25.30 46.15 24.06
CA GLU A 6 -25.51 44.72 24.26
C GLU A 6 -24.12 44.08 24.44
N LEU A 7 -23.79 43.77 25.74
CA LEU A 7 -22.61 43.07 26.09
C LEU A 7 -22.74 41.64 25.56
N VAL A 8 -22.11 41.38 24.37
CA VAL A 8 -21.93 40.06 23.85
C VAL A 8 -21.13 39.24 24.90
N THR A 9 -21.80 38.32 25.52
CA THR A 9 -21.17 37.44 26.54
C THR A 9 -20.11 36.57 25.89
N PRO A 10 -18.93 36.41 26.48
CA PRO A 10 -17.84 35.62 25.93
C PRO A 10 -18.18 34.14 25.64
N ALA A 11 -19.30 33.64 26.19
CA ALA A 11 -19.76 32.26 26.00
C ALA A 11 -20.24 31.93 24.59
N GLU A 12 -20.66 32.90 23.78
CA GLU A 12 -21.15 32.65 22.41
C GLU A 12 -20.04 32.45 21.37
N VAL A 13 -18.78 32.71 21.74
CA VAL A 13 -17.64 32.61 20.80
C VAL A 13 -17.14 31.16 20.66
N PHE A 14 -17.54 30.24 21.55
CA PHE A 14 -17.00 28.86 21.58
C PHE A 14 -17.93 27.79 21.03
N ASP A 15 -19.13 28.12 20.50
CA ASP A 15 -20.15 27.12 20.13
C ASP A 15 -20.02 26.53 18.71
N THR A 16 -19.02 26.91 17.93
CA THR A 16 -18.76 26.27 16.64
C THR A 16 -17.61 25.28 16.79
N PRO A 17 -17.84 23.96 16.57
CA PRO A 17 -16.76 22.98 16.66
C PRO A 17 -15.61 23.38 15.73
N PRO A 18 -14.35 23.33 16.19
CA PRO A 18 -13.18 23.82 15.45
C PRO A 18 -12.94 23.03 14.16
N LEU A 19 -13.49 21.82 14.05
CA LEU A 19 -13.35 20.92 12.90
C LEU A 19 -14.71 20.50 12.34
N SER A 20 -14.89 20.66 11.04
CA SER A 20 -16.06 20.18 10.32
C SER A 20 -15.79 18.80 9.71
N PHE A 21 -16.24 17.73 10.37
CA PHE A 21 -16.09 16.38 9.85
C PHE A 21 -16.71 16.20 8.46
N LYS A 22 -17.84 16.87 8.19
CA LYS A 22 -18.49 16.83 6.87
C LYS A 22 -17.57 17.37 5.78
N ALA A 23 -16.88 18.47 6.06
CA ALA A 23 -15.93 19.07 5.14
C ALA A 23 -14.70 18.18 4.92
N ILE A 24 -14.17 17.56 5.99
CA ILE A 24 -13.04 16.61 5.93
C ILE A 24 -13.40 15.41 5.05
N PHE A 25 -14.54 14.77 5.29
CA PHE A 25 -14.97 13.63 4.47
C PHE A 25 -15.25 14.02 3.02
N ALA A 26 -15.86 15.16 2.75
CA ALA A 26 -16.06 15.65 1.38
C ALA A 26 -14.71 15.86 0.66
N GLY A 27 -13.74 16.49 1.32
CA GLY A 27 -12.38 16.63 0.80
C GLY A 27 -11.69 15.28 0.56
N TRP A 28 -11.85 14.33 1.48
CA TRP A 28 -11.32 12.97 1.32
C TRP A 28 -11.94 12.23 0.11
N PHE A 29 -13.24 12.32 -0.10
CA PHE A 29 -13.89 11.74 -1.28
C PHE A 29 -13.35 12.35 -2.58
N ILE A 30 -13.14 13.66 -2.62
CA ILE A 30 -12.55 14.34 -3.79
C ILE A 30 -11.11 13.86 -4.01
N ALA A 31 -10.29 13.81 -2.94
CA ALA A 31 -8.93 13.27 -3.03
C ALA A 31 -8.92 11.85 -3.59
N THR A 32 -9.79 10.98 -3.08
CA THR A 32 -9.90 9.59 -3.54
C THR A 32 -10.32 9.51 -5.01
N GLY A 33 -11.29 10.32 -5.44
CA GLY A 33 -11.72 10.38 -6.83
C GLY A 33 -10.60 10.84 -7.77
N VAL A 34 -9.88 11.91 -7.41
CA VAL A 34 -8.73 12.42 -8.18
C VAL A 34 -7.62 11.37 -8.22
N ALA A 35 -7.28 10.75 -7.09
CA ALA A 35 -6.28 9.69 -7.03
C ALA A 35 -6.64 8.53 -7.97
N THR A 36 -7.89 8.08 -7.95
CA THR A 36 -8.38 7.01 -8.83
C THR A 36 -8.21 7.35 -10.30
N LEU A 37 -8.58 8.58 -10.71
CA LEU A 37 -8.40 9.04 -12.09
C LEU A 37 -6.92 9.07 -12.50
N LEU A 38 -6.05 9.59 -11.63
CA LEU A 38 -4.62 9.64 -11.90
C LEU A 38 -3.99 8.24 -11.94
N TYR A 39 -4.46 7.29 -11.12
CA TYR A 39 -4.04 5.89 -11.21
C TYR A 39 -4.43 5.25 -12.54
N LEU A 40 -5.66 5.45 -13.00
CA LEU A 40 -6.08 4.94 -14.30
C LEU A 40 -5.24 5.54 -15.44
N ALA A 41 -4.94 6.83 -15.38
CA ALA A 41 -4.05 7.48 -16.33
C ALA A 41 -2.62 6.90 -16.28
N GLY A 42 -2.08 6.66 -15.08
CA GLY A 42 -0.77 6.05 -14.90
C GLY A 42 -0.70 4.61 -15.44
N LEU A 43 -1.74 3.81 -15.21
CA LEU A 43 -1.86 2.47 -15.79
C LEU A 43 -1.89 2.52 -17.32
N ALA A 44 -2.69 3.42 -17.90
CA ALA A 44 -2.75 3.58 -19.35
C ALA A 44 -1.38 3.97 -19.94
N LEU A 45 -0.66 4.90 -19.30
CA LEU A 45 0.70 5.27 -19.71
C LEU A 45 1.68 4.10 -19.55
N GLY A 46 1.60 3.35 -18.45
CA GLY A 46 2.45 2.18 -18.22
C GLY A 46 2.27 1.11 -19.27
N PHE A 47 1.02 0.75 -19.59
CA PHE A 47 0.73 -0.24 -20.65
C PHE A 47 1.14 0.25 -22.04
N SER A 48 0.96 1.52 -22.35
CA SER A 48 1.35 2.07 -23.66
C SER A 48 2.87 2.16 -23.86
N SER A 49 3.64 2.19 -22.77
CA SER A 49 5.10 2.26 -22.78
C SER A 49 5.78 0.88 -22.73
N PHE A 50 5.01 -0.20 -22.55
CA PHE A 50 5.55 -1.55 -22.42
C PHE A 50 5.92 -2.14 -23.79
N ASN A 51 7.20 -2.53 -23.95
CA ASN A 51 7.68 -3.25 -25.11
C ASN A 51 8.04 -4.69 -24.71
N ALA A 52 7.25 -5.66 -25.21
CA ALA A 52 7.44 -7.06 -24.89
C ALA A 52 8.76 -7.65 -25.44
N TRP A 53 9.33 -7.06 -26.50
CA TRP A 53 10.58 -7.50 -27.12
C TRP A 53 11.82 -7.06 -26.33
N ASP A 54 11.66 -6.02 -25.50
CA ASP A 54 12.72 -5.48 -24.65
C ASP A 54 12.19 -5.31 -23.21
N ALA A 55 11.75 -6.44 -22.65
CA ALA A 55 11.02 -6.45 -21.38
C ALA A 55 11.87 -5.99 -20.18
N ALA A 56 13.17 -6.27 -20.19
CA ALA A 56 14.04 -5.94 -19.04
C ALA A 56 14.29 -4.44 -18.90
N ASP A 57 14.61 -3.75 -20.00
CA ASP A 57 14.85 -2.31 -19.99
C ASP A 57 13.53 -1.53 -19.84
N SER A 58 12.45 -2.02 -20.50
CA SER A 58 11.10 -1.49 -20.31
C SER A 58 10.65 -1.59 -18.85
N ALA A 59 10.88 -2.71 -18.18
CA ALA A 59 10.49 -2.90 -16.78
C ALA A 59 11.22 -1.94 -15.83
N LYS A 60 12.51 -1.67 -16.07
CA LYS A 60 13.29 -0.72 -15.27
C LYS A 60 12.79 0.72 -15.44
N GLY A 61 12.54 1.14 -16.69
CA GLY A 61 12.03 2.47 -17.02
C GLY A 61 10.63 2.68 -16.43
N ILE A 62 9.74 1.70 -16.59
CA ILE A 62 8.38 1.71 -16.04
C ILE A 62 8.43 1.78 -14.51
N GLY A 63 9.33 1.04 -13.85
CA GLY A 63 9.45 1.05 -12.39
C GLY A 63 9.75 2.44 -11.82
N ILE A 64 10.72 3.17 -12.40
CA ILE A 64 11.07 4.53 -11.99
C ILE A 64 9.91 5.50 -12.30
N GLY A 65 9.36 5.42 -13.51
CA GLY A 65 8.22 6.25 -13.93
C GLY A 65 7.01 6.06 -13.02
N THR A 66 6.70 4.83 -12.63
CA THR A 66 5.61 4.51 -11.71
C THR A 66 5.85 5.13 -10.34
N ALA A 67 7.07 5.05 -9.79
CA ALA A 67 7.38 5.65 -8.49
C ALA A 67 7.15 7.17 -8.50
N ILE A 68 7.64 7.87 -9.53
CA ILE A 68 7.44 9.32 -9.69
C ILE A 68 5.95 9.64 -9.85
N TRP A 69 5.23 8.88 -10.69
CA TRP A 69 3.80 9.06 -10.92
C TRP A 69 2.98 8.87 -9.65
N MET A 70 3.33 7.89 -8.83
CA MET A 70 2.70 7.63 -7.54
C MET A 70 2.83 8.82 -6.59
N VAL A 71 4.05 9.35 -6.43
CA VAL A 71 4.30 10.54 -5.59
C VAL A 71 3.45 11.71 -6.09
N LEU A 72 3.48 11.98 -7.41
CA LEU A 72 2.71 13.07 -8.02
C LEU A 72 1.20 12.91 -7.80
N THR A 73 0.70 11.69 -7.93
CA THR A 73 -0.71 11.36 -7.70
C THR A 73 -1.13 11.68 -6.26
N TRP A 74 -0.37 11.23 -5.26
CA TRP A 74 -0.67 11.47 -3.85
C TRP A 74 -0.62 12.95 -3.50
N VAL A 75 0.43 13.65 -3.94
CA VAL A 75 0.61 15.09 -3.71
C VAL A 75 -0.55 15.87 -4.31
N THR A 76 -0.89 15.61 -5.57
CA THR A 76 -1.97 16.33 -6.28
C THR A 76 -3.34 16.03 -5.67
N ALA A 77 -3.64 14.77 -5.41
CA ALA A 77 -4.93 14.35 -4.88
C ALA A 77 -5.18 14.94 -3.49
N LEU A 78 -4.19 14.88 -2.59
CA LEU A 78 -4.33 15.38 -1.22
C LEU A 78 -4.26 16.90 -1.15
N PHE A 79 -3.52 17.57 -2.03
CA PHE A 79 -3.60 19.02 -2.17
C PHE A 79 -5.03 19.47 -2.52
N LEU A 80 -5.62 18.87 -3.55
CA LEU A 80 -7.00 19.18 -3.94
C LEU A 80 -7.99 18.81 -2.84
N GLY A 81 -7.84 17.64 -2.22
CA GLY A 81 -8.69 17.23 -1.11
C GLY A 81 -8.66 18.21 0.06
N GLY A 82 -7.48 18.66 0.47
CA GLY A 82 -7.32 19.69 1.50
C GLY A 82 -7.96 21.03 1.12
N MET A 83 -7.75 21.47 -0.13
CA MET A 83 -8.33 22.69 -0.66
C MET A 83 -9.86 22.65 -0.64
N PHE A 84 -10.47 21.58 -1.12
CA PHE A 84 -11.93 21.43 -1.11
C PHE A 84 -12.50 21.26 0.31
N ALA A 85 -11.80 20.56 1.21
CA ALA A 85 -12.21 20.46 2.60
C ALA A 85 -12.33 21.86 3.24
N SER A 86 -11.36 22.72 3.00
CA SER A 86 -11.37 24.09 3.49
C SER A 86 -12.49 24.92 2.86
N TRP A 87 -12.77 24.75 1.57
CA TRP A 87 -13.89 25.42 0.92
C TRP A 87 -15.24 25.03 1.49
N PHE A 88 -15.44 23.75 1.78
CA PHE A 88 -16.70 23.25 2.35
C PHE A 88 -16.90 23.68 3.81
N ASP A 89 -15.83 23.91 4.55
CA ASP A 89 -15.90 24.47 5.90
C ASP A 89 -16.37 25.94 5.88
N GLY A 90 -16.00 26.68 4.83
CA GLY A 90 -16.47 28.05 4.61
C GLY A 90 -15.86 29.11 5.52
N ARG A 91 -14.86 28.77 6.34
CA ARG A 91 -14.14 29.69 7.23
C ARG A 91 -12.96 30.31 6.47
N ASN A 92 -12.76 31.60 6.68
CA ASN A 92 -11.63 32.34 6.14
C ASN A 92 -10.51 32.43 7.21
N ASP A 93 -10.06 31.29 7.69
CA ASP A 93 -8.96 31.19 8.64
C ASP A 93 -7.94 30.18 8.11
N ASP A 94 -6.75 30.67 7.79
CA ASP A 94 -5.65 29.92 7.20
C ASP A 94 -5.20 28.74 8.09
N THR A 95 -5.23 28.94 9.40
CA THR A 95 -4.86 27.90 10.36
C THR A 95 -5.88 26.76 10.35
N THR A 96 -7.16 27.10 10.45
CA THR A 96 -8.27 26.13 10.39
C THR A 96 -8.29 25.40 9.06
N GLY A 97 -8.04 26.10 7.94
CA GLY A 97 -7.92 25.49 6.62
C GLY A 97 -6.80 24.46 6.52
N SER A 98 -5.61 24.81 7.02
CA SER A 98 -4.47 23.90 7.04
C SER A 98 -4.76 22.65 7.88
N VAL A 99 -5.40 22.79 9.06
CA VAL A 99 -5.79 21.69 9.93
C VAL A 99 -6.80 20.75 9.24
N HIS A 100 -7.76 21.28 8.47
CA HIS A 100 -8.66 20.46 7.65
C HIS A 100 -7.90 19.64 6.60
N GLY A 101 -6.91 20.25 5.93
CA GLY A 101 -6.03 19.55 5.00
C GLY A 101 -5.27 18.40 5.67
N VAL A 102 -4.65 18.65 6.83
CA VAL A 102 -3.96 17.61 7.62
C VAL A 102 -4.93 16.50 8.05
N ALA A 103 -6.17 16.85 8.43
CA ALA A 103 -7.19 15.86 8.78
C ALA A 103 -7.58 14.98 7.58
N VAL A 104 -7.71 15.54 6.38
CA VAL A 104 -7.93 14.77 5.13
C VAL A 104 -6.80 13.77 4.89
N TRP A 105 -5.54 14.23 5.05
CA TRP A 105 -4.38 13.34 4.96
C TRP A 105 -4.45 12.22 6.00
N GLY A 106 -4.76 12.53 7.27
CA GLY A 106 -4.89 11.54 8.35
C GLY A 106 -5.95 10.47 8.04
N VAL A 107 -7.13 10.87 7.58
CA VAL A 107 -8.19 9.93 7.14
C VAL A 107 -7.69 9.04 6.01
N SER A 108 -6.95 9.60 5.04
CA SER A 108 -6.37 8.83 3.94
C SER A 108 -5.35 7.79 4.42
N MET A 109 -4.50 8.15 5.41
CA MET A 109 -3.52 7.23 6.00
C MET A 109 -4.21 6.08 6.75
N VAL A 110 -5.23 6.37 7.55
CA VAL A 110 -6.00 5.35 8.26
C VAL A 110 -6.71 4.41 7.27
N ALA A 111 -7.37 4.96 6.24
CA ALA A 111 -7.99 4.16 5.20
C ALA A 111 -6.99 3.24 4.50
N THR A 112 -5.81 3.77 4.13
CA THR A 112 -4.73 2.98 3.52
C THR A 112 -4.24 1.88 4.45
N ALA A 113 -4.03 2.17 5.74
CA ALA A 113 -3.61 1.18 6.72
C ALA A 113 -4.63 0.03 6.87
N ILE A 114 -5.93 0.35 6.90
CA ILE A 114 -7.01 -0.66 6.94
C ILE A 114 -6.98 -1.53 5.68
N TRP A 115 -6.83 -0.94 4.49
CA TRP A 115 -6.75 -1.67 3.23
C TRP A 115 -5.53 -2.59 3.18
N VAL A 116 -4.35 -2.12 3.61
CA VAL A 116 -3.14 -2.93 3.69
C VAL A 116 -3.32 -4.09 4.67
N ALA A 117 -3.86 -3.84 5.86
CA ALA A 117 -4.13 -4.88 6.84
C ALA A 117 -5.13 -5.94 6.31
N ALA A 118 -6.20 -5.51 5.65
CA ALA A 118 -7.17 -6.41 5.01
C ALA A 118 -6.54 -7.23 3.87
N GLY A 119 -5.70 -6.59 3.03
CA GLY A 119 -4.99 -7.25 1.94
C GLY A 119 -3.99 -8.30 2.44
N LEU A 120 -3.24 -7.99 3.50
CA LEU A 120 -2.31 -8.94 4.14
C LEU A 120 -3.05 -10.14 4.75
N SER A 121 -4.21 -9.93 5.39
CA SER A 121 -5.01 -11.02 5.95
C SER A 121 -5.51 -11.98 4.87
N GLN A 122 -5.89 -11.48 3.70
CA GLN A 122 -6.31 -12.30 2.56
C GLN A 122 -5.13 -13.05 1.93
N ALA A 123 -3.95 -12.45 1.85
CA ALA A 123 -2.75 -13.12 1.32
C ALA A 123 -2.32 -14.32 2.19
N VAL A 124 -2.57 -14.25 3.50
CA VAL A 124 -2.28 -15.37 4.43
C VAL A 124 -3.34 -16.47 4.34
N THR A 125 -4.61 -16.12 4.09
CA THR A 125 -5.73 -17.09 4.10
C THR A 125 -5.99 -17.73 2.74
N THR A 126 -5.70 -17.06 1.65
CA THR A 126 -5.81 -17.59 0.29
C THR A 126 -4.43 -17.79 -0.29
N HIS A 127 -4.06 -19.02 -0.59
CA HIS A 127 -2.90 -19.38 -1.43
C HIS A 127 -3.05 -18.78 -2.85
N GLY A 128 -3.42 -17.54 -2.95
CA GLY A 128 -4.06 -16.99 -4.13
C GLY A 128 -3.41 -15.77 -4.72
N ALA A 129 -2.92 -16.00 -5.91
CA ALA A 129 -2.47 -15.04 -6.89
C ALA A 129 -3.57 -14.10 -7.45
N ILE A 130 -4.81 -14.10 -6.94
CA ILE A 130 -5.94 -13.40 -7.57
C ILE A 130 -6.36 -12.09 -6.84
N ALA A 131 -5.92 -11.86 -5.60
CA ALA A 131 -6.32 -10.69 -4.82
C ALA A 131 -5.63 -9.37 -5.22
N ASN A 132 -4.67 -9.39 -6.14
CA ASN A 132 -3.81 -8.23 -6.44
C ASN A 132 -4.36 -7.23 -7.45
N VAL A 133 -5.54 -7.45 -8.02
CA VAL A 133 -6.08 -6.57 -9.08
C VAL A 133 -6.69 -5.28 -8.52
N HIS A 134 -7.11 -5.26 -7.24
CA HIS A 134 -7.72 -4.07 -6.61
C HIS A 134 -6.75 -3.18 -5.83
N ALA A 135 -5.53 -3.64 -5.59
CA ALA A 135 -4.51 -2.91 -4.85
C ALA A 135 -3.46 -2.30 -5.77
N GLY A 136 -3.86 -1.46 -6.70
CA GLY A 136 -2.94 -0.70 -7.56
C GLY A 136 -1.94 0.16 -6.77
N GLN A 137 -2.13 0.30 -5.45
CA GLN A 137 -1.22 0.98 -4.53
C GLN A 137 -0.26 0.04 -3.81
N THR A 138 -0.61 -1.23 -3.67
CA THR A 138 0.22 -2.23 -2.98
C THR A 138 0.92 -3.19 -3.94
N ALA A 139 0.65 -3.11 -5.23
CA ALA A 139 1.29 -3.96 -6.24
C ALA A 139 2.83 -3.81 -6.29
N ALA A 140 3.38 -2.70 -5.80
CA ALA A 140 4.82 -2.53 -5.64
C ALA A 140 5.38 -3.23 -4.39
N THR A 141 4.54 -3.59 -3.41
CA THR A 141 4.97 -4.17 -2.14
C THR A 141 4.65 -5.65 -1.97
N THR A 142 3.84 -6.22 -2.85
CA THR A 142 3.38 -7.62 -2.77
C THR A 142 3.66 -8.44 -4.02
N SER A 143 4.70 -8.11 -4.79
CA SER A 143 5.29 -9.13 -5.65
C SER A 143 5.81 -10.21 -4.72
N THR A 144 5.04 -11.30 -4.57
CA THR A 144 5.56 -12.54 -3.96
C THR A 144 6.85 -12.83 -4.71
N PRO A 145 8.01 -12.83 -4.05
CA PRO A 145 9.26 -13.09 -4.75
C PRO A 145 9.09 -14.44 -5.47
N ALA A 146 9.39 -14.47 -6.76
CA ALA A 146 9.33 -15.69 -7.54
C ALA A 146 10.17 -16.73 -6.79
N VAL A 147 9.58 -17.92 -6.55
CA VAL A 147 10.32 -19.00 -5.89
C VAL A 147 11.56 -19.30 -6.73
N PRO A 148 12.78 -19.22 -6.15
CA PRO A 148 14.02 -19.43 -6.88
C PRO A 148 14.03 -20.75 -7.63
N ALA A 149 14.63 -20.78 -8.81
CA ALA A 149 14.65 -21.97 -9.66
C ALA A 149 15.31 -23.16 -8.95
N ALA A 150 16.39 -22.95 -8.22
CA ALA A 150 17.05 -24.01 -7.46
C ALA A 150 16.16 -24.58 -6.34
N VAL A 151 15.29 -23.76 -5.74
CA VAL A 151 14.32 -24.22 -4.75
C VAL A 151 13.26 -25.12 -5.41
N LEU A 152 12.79 -24.77 -6.60
CA LEU A 152 11.85 -25.60 -7.36
C LEU A 152 12.46 -26.94 -7.79
N VAL A 153 13.73 -26.93 -8.19
CA VAL A 153 14.48 -28.15 -8.55
C VAL A 153 14.68 -29.05 -7.32
N LEU A 154 15.05 -28.46 -6.19
CA LEU A 154 15.18 -29.18 -4.92
C LEU A 154 13.83 -29.80 -4.51
N ASP A 155 12.74 -29.03 -4.55
CA ASP A 155 11.39 -29.51 -4.23
C ASP A 155 10.98 -30.69 -5.13
N ALA A 156 11.23 -30.58 -6.43
CA ALA A 156 10.97 -31.66 -7.38
C ALA A 156 11.80 -32.92 -7.12
N ASN A 157 13.08 -32.80 -6.70
CA ASN A 157 13.93 -33.91 -6.36
C ASN A 157 13.50 -34.60 -5.04
N ILE A 158 13.11 -33.79 -4.04
CA ILE A 158 12.51 -34.28 -2.80
C ILE A 158 11.24 -35.07 -3.09
N ALA A 159 10.37 -34.50 -3.94
CA ALA A 159 9.12 -35.14 -4.34
C ALA A 159 9.36 -36.53 -4.97
N ARG A 160 10.31 -36.63 -5.89
CA ARG A 160 10.66 -37.91 -6.53
C ARG A 160 11.20 -38.95 -5.55
N LEU A 161 11.96 -38.52 -4.55
CA LEU A 161 12.51 -39.42 -3.52
C LEU A 161 11.46 -39.85 -2.51
N THR A 162 10.50 -38.99 -2.18
CA THR A 162 9.47 -39.26 -1.18
C THR A 162 8.31 -40.06 -1.78
N TRP A 163 7.91 -39.77 -3.02
CA TRP A 163 6.76 -40.39 -3.70
C TRP A 163 7.15 -40.93 -5.08
N PRO A 164 7.86 -42.07 -5.16
CA PRO A 164 8.27 -42.64 -6.43
C PRO A 164 7.08 -43.05 -7.32
N ASP A 165 5.91 -43.29 -6.74
CA ASP A 165 4.68 -43.68 -7.44
C ASP A 165 3.95 -42.49 -8.13
N GLY A 166 4.51 -41.30 -8.11
CA GLY A 166 3.96 -40.09 -8.81
C GLY A 166 2.74 -39.45 -8.13
N LYS A 167 2.33 -39.89 -6.96
CA LYS A 167 1.25 -39.28 -6.17
C LYS A 167 1.78 -38.09 -5.37
N TYR A 168 2.31 -37.12 -6.06
CA TYR A 168 2.92 -35.94 -5.49
C TYR A 168 1.90 -34.82 -5.22
N ASP A 169 1.92 -34.30 -3.99
CA ASP A 169 1.27 -33.05 -3.61
C ASP A 169 2.32 -32.07 -3.08
N ARG A 170 2.37 -30.88 -3.70
CA ARG A 170 3.31 -29.82 -3.31
C ARG A 170 3.13 -29.34 -1.87
N SER A 171 1.94 -29.48 -1.32
CA SER A 171 1.67 -29.14 0.08
C SER A 171 2.46 -30.02 1.06
N MET A 172 2.87 -31.20 0.63
CA MET A 172 3.61 -32.16 1.44
C MET A 172 5.14 -31.99 1.31
N SER A 173 5.65 -31.67 0.12
CA SER A 173 7.09 -31.48 -0.11
C SER A 173 7.60 -30.12 0.34
N ALA A 174 6.77 -29.08 0.28
CA ALA A 174 7.16 -27.71 0.63
C ALA A 174 7.67 -27.58 2.09
N PRO A 175 7.07 -28.21 3.12
CA PRO A 175 7.61 -28.20 4.48
C PRO A 175 9.00 -28.86 4.60
N ILE A 176 9.24 -29.95 3.86
CA ILE A 176 10.55 -30.65 3.84
C ILE A 176 11.60 -29.74 3.21
N THR A 177 11.28 -29.14 2.05
CA THR A 177 12.15 -28.19 1.34
C THR A 177 12.47 -26.98 2.22
N ALA A 178 11.45 -26.41 2.89
CA ALA A 178 11.62 -25.27 3.79
C ALA A 178 12.54 -25.61 4.98
N ALA A 179 12.37 -26.77 5.59
CA ALA A 179 13.21 -27.24 6.69
C ALA A 179 14.69 -27.40 6.26
N LEU A 180 14.93 -27.91 5.05
CA LEU A 180 16.30 -28.05 4.50
C LEU A 180 16.95 -26.69 4.23
N ILE A 181 16.24 -25.75 3.64
CA ILE A 181 16.73 -24.38 3.37
C ILE A 181 17.02 -23.64 4.68
N ALA A 182 16.20 -23.89 5.71
CA ALA A 182 16.42 -23.35 7.06
C ALA A 182 17.56 -24.02 7.83
N GLY A 183 18.14 -25.10 7.31
CA GLY A 183 19.23 -25.86 7.95
C GLY A 183 18.78 -26.90 8.97
N HIS A 184 17.47 -27.19 9.04
CA HIS A 184 16.88 -28.15 9.96
C HIS A 184 16.81 -29.59 9.34
N GLN A 185 17.96 -30.20 9.13
CA GLN A 185 18.06 -31.53 8.49
C GLN A 185 17.31 -32.63 9.23
N ASP A 186 17.35 -32.58 10.57
CA ASP A 186 16.65 -33.59 11.41
C ASP A 186 15.12 -33.49 11.24
N THR A 187 14.59 -32.28 11.18
CA THR A 187 13.18 -32.04 10.92
C THR A 187 12.78 -32.48 9.51
N ALA A 188 13.60 -32.20 8.52
CA ALA A 188 13.34 -32.57 7.13
C ALA A 188 13.34 -34.10 6.97
N SER A 189 14.31 -34.81 7.60
CA SER A 189 14.38 -36.27 7.56
C SER A 189 13.21 -36.94 8.31
N ALA A 190 12.78 -36.36 9.44
CA ALA A 190 11.61 -36.82 10.16
C ALA A 190 10.31 -36.65 9.36
N LEU A 191 10.11 -35.49 8.72
CA LEU A 191 8.97 -35.26 7.84
C LEU A 191 8.96 -36.21 6.65
N MET A 192 10.11 -36.42 6.00
CA MET A 192 10.23 -37.32 4.86
C MET A 192 9.97 -38.78 5.26
N ALA A 193 10.45 -39.20 6.42
CA ALA A 193 10.20 -40.54 6.94
C ALA A 193 8.72 -40.78 7.29
N ALA A 194 8.05 -39.75 7.84
CA ALA A 194 6.64 -39.83 8.14
C ALA A 194 5.77 -39.97 6.88
N GLU A 195 6.16 -39.29 5.79
CA GLU A 195 5.42 -39.32 4.52
C GLU A 195 5.59 -40.61 3.74
N ASN A 196 6.81 -41.19 3.69
CA ASN A 196 7.07 -42.41 2.92
C ASN A 196 7.02 -43.70 3.76
N GLY A 197 6.74 -43.59 5.06
CA GLY A 197 6.66 -44.76 5.97
C GLY A 197 8.00 -45.46 6.24
N GLY A 198 9.11 -44.79 5.86
CA GLY A 198 10.47 -45.34 6.02
C GLY A 198 11.11 -44.96 7.36
N SER A 199 12.37 -45.36 7.53
CA SER A 199 13.15 -44.93 8.69
C SER A 199 13.73 -43.54 8.51
N GLN A 200 13.87 -42.78 9.60
CA GLN A 200 14.52 -41.49 9.57
C GLN A 200 15.99 -41.56 9.11
N ALA A 201 16.67 -42.66 9.38
CA ALA A 201 18.04 -42.89 8.95
C ALA A 201 18.15 -43.01 7.42
N ASP A 202 17.22 -43.72 6.77
CA ASP A 202 17.17 -43.85 5.31
C ASP A 202 16.81 -42.55 4.64
N ALA A 203 15.88 -41.80 5.25
CA ALA A 203 15.53 -40.46 4.81
C ALA A 203 16.73 -39.49 4.88
N ALA A 204 17.47 -39.49 5.99
CA ALA A 204 18.68 -38.70 6.17
C ALA A 204 19.78 -39.07 5.15
N ALA A 205 19.98 -40.37 4.89
CA ALA A 205 20.93 -40.86 3.88
C ALA A 205 20.52 -40.38 2.46
N SER A 206 19.21 -40.36 2.15
CA SER A 206 18.70 -39.87 0.88
C SER A 206 18.89 -38.37 0.72
N LEU A 207 18.63 -37.58 1.77
CA LEU A 207 18.85 -36.15 1.79
C LEU A 207 20.33 -35.77 1.69
N THR A 208 21.23 -36.61 2.23
CA THR A 208 22.68 -36.38 2.10
C THR A 208 23.14 -36.41 0.65
N ARG A 209 22.50 -37.19 -0.22
CA ARG A 209 22.80 -37.22 -1.66
C ARG A 209 22.41 -35.95 -2.37
N LEU A 210 21.45 -35.15 -1.83
CA LEU A 210 20.99 -33.88 -2.35
C LEU A 210 21.76 -32.69 -1.76
N THR A 211 22.87 -32.92 -1.05
CA THR A 211 23.65 -31.83 -0.42
C THR A 211 24.01 -30.70 -1.39
N PRO A 212 24.50 -30.97 -2.61
CA PRO A 212 24.83 -29.87 -3.54
C PRO A 212 23.59 -29.07 -3.96
N GLU A 213 22.46 -29.71 -4.20
CA GLU A 213 21.19 -29.04 -4.54
C GLU A 213 20.64 -28.24 -3.36
N ILE A 214 20.75 -28.78 -2.14
CA ILE A 214 20.36 -28.07 -0.91
C ILE A 214 21.19 -26.77 -0.75
N GLN A 215 22.53 -26.88 -0.95
CA GLN A 215 23.40 -25.71 -0.88
C GLN A 215 23.10 -24.68 -1.96
N ALA A 216 22.84 -25.11 -3.19
CA ALA A 216 22.46 -24.21 -4.29
C ALA A 216 21.13 -23.52 -4.00
N ALA A 217 20.10 -24.27 -3.59
CA ALA A 217 18.79 -23.73 -3.22
C ALA A 217 18.88 -22.77 -2.03
N THR A 218 19.66 -23.10 -1.00
CA THR A 218 19.87 -22.23 0.17
C THR A 218 20.58 -20.92 -0.21
N ARG A 219 21.58 -20.99 -1.09
CA ARG A 219 22.30 -19.80 -1.56
C ARG A 219 21.37 -18.90 -2.36
N GLU A 220 20.63 -19.44 -3.31
CA GLU A 220 19.71 -18.68 -4.16
C GLU A 220 18.55 -18.13 -3.34
N ALA A 221 18.00 -18.87 -2.37
CA ALA A 221 16.99 -18.39 -1.46
C ALA A 221 17.49 -17.21 -0.61
N LYS A 222 18.72 -17.26 -0.10
CA LYS A 222 19.33 -16.14 0.65
C LYS A 222 19.52 -14.91 -0.22
N LEU A 223 20.02 -15.06 -1.45
CA LEU A 223 20.21 -13.94 -2.38
C LEU A 223 18.86 -13.31 -2.76
N SER A 224 17.83 -14.12 -3.02
CA SER A 224 16.51 -13.60 -3.32
C SER A 224 15.84 -12.93 -2.12
N ALA A 225 16.03 -13.45 -0.90
CA ALA A 225 15.55 -12.84 0.33
C ALA A 225 16.24 -11.48 0.60
N ASP A 226 17.56 -11.41 0.41
CA ASP A 226 18.34 -10.18 0.56
C ASP A 226 17.89 -9.12 -0.46
N ALA A 227 17.75 -9.50 -1.73
CA ALA A 227 17.22 -8.64 -2.76
C ALA A 227 15.80 -8.16 -2.42
N ALA A 228 14.92 -9.05 -1.98
CA ALA A 228 13.55 -8.72 -1.58
C ALA A 228 13.54 -7.73 -0.40
N ALA A 229 14.38 -7.94 0.62
CA ALA A 229 14.52 -7.03 1.76
C ALA A 229 15.01 -5.65 1.33
N HIS A 230 15.97 -5.59 0.42
CA HIS A 230 16.48 -4.32 -0.13
C HIS A 230 15.40 -3.55 -0.91
N TYR A 231 14.66 -4.23 -1.78
CA TYR A 231 13.54 -3.64 -2.51
C TYR A 231 12.40 -3.22 -1.57
N ALA A 232 12.09 -3.99 -0.56
CA ALA A 232 11.10 -3.63 0.45
C ALA A 232 11.51 -2.37 1.21
N ALA A 233 12.78 -2.27 1.63
CA ALA A 233 13.31 -1.08 2.29
C ALA A 233 13.23 0.16 1.40
N MET A 234 13.63 0.06 0.12
CA MET A 234 13.48 1.16 -0.85
C MET A 234 12.02 1.59 -1.00
N THR A 235 11.11 0.65 -1.14
CA THR A 235 9.68 0.92 -1.30
C THR A 235 9.11 1.63 -0.08
N LEU A 236 9.48 1.20 1.13
CA LEU A 236 9.06 1.84 2.37
C LEU A 236 9.60 3.29 2.49
N TRP A 237 10.84 3.53 2.08
CA TRP A 237 11.40 4.88 2.03
C TRP A 237 10.65 5.79 1.04
N ILE A 238 10.36 5.29 -0.16
CA ILE A 238 9.57 6.02 -1.17
C ILE A 238 8.17 6.31 -0.63
N ALA A 239 7.52 5.33 0.00
CA ALA A 239 6.20 5.52 0.61
C ALA A 239 6.23 6.56 1.74
N PHE A 240 7.26 6.53 2.61
CA PHE A 240 7.42 7.50 3.69
C PHE A 240 7.61 8.93 3.17
N ILE A 241 8.51 9.12 2.20
CA ILE A 241 8.75 10.43 1.58
C ILE A 241 7.48 10.92 0.87
N SER A 242 6.79 10.04 0.16
CA SER A 242 5.53 10.36 -0.52
C SER A 242 4.45 10.80 0.47
N ALA A 243 4.30 10.09 1.59
CA ALA A 243 3.34 10.43 2.63
C ALA A 243 3.65 11.79 3.28
N LEU A 244 4.94 12.08 3.51
CA LEU A 244 5.39 13.37 4.06
C LEU A 244 5.12 14.53 3.09
N LEU A 245 5.44 14.36 1.81
CA LEU A 245 5.15 15.36 0.78
C LEU A 245 3.65 15.57 0.62
N ALA A 246 2.87 14.50 0.68
CA ALA A 246 1.43 14.55 0.61
C ALA A 246 0.79 15.25 1.83
N LEU A 247 1.35 15.09 3.03
CA LEU A 247 0.97 15.84 4.23
C LEU A 247 1.16 17.34 4.02
N ILE A 248 2.35 17.74 3.56
CA ILE A 248 2.66 19.14 3.26
C ILE A 248 1.70 19.69 2.19
N ALA A 249 1.47 18.93 1.12
CA ALA A 249 0.56 19.31 0.05
C ALA A 249 -0.88 19.46 0.54
N ALA A 250 -1.37 18.58 1.41
CA ALA A 250 -2.69 18.65 1.99
C ALA A 250 -2.86 19.88 2.90
N ALA A 251 -1.87 20.19 3.72
CA ALA A 251 -1.84 21.38 4.56
C ALA A 251 -1.84 22.67 3.72
N LEU A 252 -1.00 22.73 2.68
CA LEU A 252 -0.94 23.85 1.74
C LEU A 252 -2.25 23.99 0.94
N GLY A 253 -2.85 22.88 0.50
CA GLY A 253 -4.14 22.85 -0.16
C GLY A 253 -5.23 23.46 0.74
N GLY A 254 -5.28 23.06 2.00
CA GLY A 254 -6.20 23.60 3.00
C GLY A 254 -5.99 25.09 3.24
N TRP A 255 -4.74 25.54 3.35
CA TRP A 255 -4.39 26.95 3.46
C TRP A 255 -4.85 27.76 2.25
N VAL A 256 -4.54 27.31 1.04
CA VAL A 256 -4.99 27.95 -0.22
C VAL A 256 -6.51 27.98 -0.31
N GLY A 257 -7.18 26.89 0.09
CA GLY A 257 -8.65 26.82 0.09
C GLY A 257 -9.29 27.86 1.00
N ALA A 258 -8.76 28.05 2.23
CA ALA A 258 -9.23 29.05 3.17
C ALA A 258 -9.16 30.47 2.59
N GLY A 259 -8.04 30.85 1.98
CA GLY A 259 -7.85 32.15 1.38
C GLY A 259 -8.79 32.45 0.18
N GLN A 260 -9.41 31.44 -0.43
CA GLN A 260 -10.32 31.59 -1.55
C GLN A 260 -11.81 31.57 -1.18
N VAL A 261 -12.16 31.29 0.07
CA VAL A 261 -13.56 31.22 0.55
C VAL A 261 -14.35 32.48 0.21
N HIS A 262 -13.74 33.67 0.33
CA HIS A 262 -14.40 34.95 0.00
C HIS A 262 -14.85 35.04 -1.45
N ARG A 263 -14.12 34.47 -2.41
CA ARG A 263 -14.46 34.51 -3.83
C ARG A 263 -15.69 33.66 -4.16
N VAL A 264 -15.88 32.58 -3.45
CA VAL A 264 -16.99 31.63 -3.70
C VAL A 264 -18.28 32.04 -3.01
N TYR A 265 -18.20 32.65 -1.82
CA TYR A 265 -19.38 33.01 -1.02
C TYR A 265 -19.91 34.42 -1.23
N HIS A 266 -19.21 35.28 -1.94
CA HIS A 266 -19.72 36.62 -2.29
C HIS A 266 -21.04 36.61 -3.08
N LEU A 267 -21.33 35.53 -3.79
CA LEU A 267 -22.57 35.34 -4.55
C LEU A 267 -23.78 34.96 -3.66
N ARG A 268 -23.59 34.65 -2.40
CA ARG A 268 -24.67 34.17 -1.50
C ARG A 268 -25.28 35.23 -0.60
N ARG A 269 -24.71 36.41 -0.53
CA ARG A 269 -25.26 37.55 0.25
C ARG A 269 -26.11 38.49 -0.61
N TYR A 270 -27.20 38.00 -1.21
CA TYR A 270 -28.32 38.87 -1.49
C TYR A 270 -29.15 39.00 -0.21
N PRO A 271 -29.26 40.20 0.41
CA PRO A 271 -30.20 40.38 1.48
C PRO A 271 -31.59 40.17 0.90
N ARG A 272 -32.35 39.22 1.47
CA ARG A 272 -33.78 39.16 1.22
C ARG A 272 -34.34 40.57 1.55
N ARG A 273 -34.76 41.33 0.56
CA ARG A 273 -35.61 42.49 0.76
C ARG A 273 -36.87 41.96 1.42
N THR A 274 -37.04 42.24 2.70
CA THR A 274 -38.36 42.22 3.33
C THR A 274 -39.19 43.31 2.67
N VAL A 275 -40.07 42.92 1.77
CA VAL A 275 -41.15 43.77 1.29
C VAL A 275 -42.10 43.88 2.48
N VAL A 276 -42.19 45.08 3.06
CA VAL A 276 -43.20 45.49 4.04
C VAL A 276 -44.47 45.85 3.30
#